data_14b5ebaab00d20af3628766087525ed1
#
_entry.id   14b5ebaab00d20af3628766087525ed1
#
_cell.length_a   1.000
_cell.length_b   1.000
_cell.length_c   1.000
_cell.angle_alpha   90.00
_cell.angle_beta   90.00
_cell.angle_gamma   90.00
#
_symmetry.space_group_name_H-M   'P 1'
#
loop_
_entity.id
_entity.type
_entity.pdbx_description
1 polymer ?
#
loop_
_entity_poly.entity_id
_entity_poly.type
_entity_poly.pdbx_seq_one_letter_code
_entity_poly.pdbx_strand_id
1 'polypeptide(L)'
;MIRENYLDRINNSNKPFVIYKKTKGFDLYTDFSKKIILNNRNIKEFLSTKFKLKKNYKNTDLLIGFFGYELLNNLIGIKLPNQKSINFPKGIFYKPESKISLKEDLVYKSNKASKIAKSFKININQTAYTKIFNKFKKKIRSGETYQIKICTKYKNKSKIDPLDFFCRLAKSNLAPEAFMIKDKNFSIISCSPENLITKNGLNISTKPIAGTLRKTSKINKKKALTFFRTNIKETKEHNMIVDMERNDLSRICQPGTVKLKKEKTVEEYKDLYHYVSVITGKLNKNIKNIEIIKAM
;
A
#
# COMPACT_ATOMS: atom_id res chain seq x y z
N MET A 1 -13.70 -28.10 0.44
CA MET A 1 -12.72 -29.19 0.66
C MET A 1 -11.49 -29.12 -0.25
N ILE A 2 -11.57 -29.22 -1.57
CA ILE A 2 -10.38 -29.25 -2.47
C ILE A 2 -9.48 -28.00 -2.34
N ARG A 3 -10.02 -26.79 -2.08
CA ARG A 3 -9.27 -25.53 -2.00
C ARG A 3 -8.56 -25.32 -0.66
N GLU A 4 -9.10 -25.82 0.45
CA GLU A 4 -8.43 -25.75 1.76
C GLU A 4 -7.17 -26.60 1.77
N ASN A 5 -7.23 -27.81 1.25
CA ASN A 5 -6.08 -28.70 1.12
C ASN A 5 -4.97 -28.09 0.22
N TYR A 6 -5.37 -27.30 -0.80
CA TYR A 6 -4.40 -26.65 -1.68
C TYR A 6 -3.69 -25.46 -0.98
N LEU A 7 -4.42 -24.62 -0.27
CA LEU A 7 -3.84 -23.53 0.51
C LEU A 7 -2.94 -24.04 1.63
N ASP A 8 -3.33 -25.14 2.29
CA ASP A 8 -2.52 -25.77 3.33
C ASP A 8 -1.22 -26.33 2.76
N ARG A 9 -1.28 -27.02 1.60
CA ARG A 9 -0.10 -27.51 0.90
C ARG A 9 0.86 -26.40 0.50
N ILE A 10 0.36 -25.28 -0.05
CA ILE A 10 1.18 -24.15 -0.43
C ILE A 10 1.75 -23.47 0.80
N ASN A 11 0.95 -23.27 1.84
CA ASN A 11 1.39 -22.60 3.06
C ASN A 11 2.47 -23.40 3.79
N ASN A 12 2.41 -24.72 3.74
CA ASN A 12 3.42 -25.60 4.33
C ASN A 12 4.64 -25.84 3.42
N SER A 13 4.54 -25.48 2.13
CA SER A 13 5.69 -25.49 1.25
C SER A 13 6.63 -24.31 1.58
N ASN A 14 7.93 -24.51 1.39
CA ASN A 14 8.89 -23.41 1.50
C ASN A 14 8.93 -22.50 0.24
N LYS A 15 7.97 -22.69 -0.68
CA LYS A 15 7.88 -21.89 -1.90
C LYS A 15 7.20 -20.54 -1.63
N PRO A 16 7.63 -19.47 -2.29
CA PRO A 16 6.96 -18.20 -2.20
C PRO A 16 5.59 -18.22 -2.88
N PHE A 17 4.66 -17.42 -2.37
CA PHE A 17 3.39 -17.14 -3.05
C PHE A 17 2.91 -15.72 -2.74
N VAL A 18 2.01 -15.21 -3.57
CA VAL A 18 1.38 -13.90 -3.40
C VAL A 18 -0.13 -14.05 -3.54
N ILE A 19 -0.86 -13.48 -2.58
CA ILE A 19 -2.32 -13.30 -2.67
C ILE A 19 -2.59 -11.82 -2.82
N TYR A 20 -3.42 -11.43 -3.78
CA TYR A 20 -3.78 -10.05 -4.04
C TYR A 20 -5.28 -9.90 -4.24
N LYS A 21 -5.88 -8.88 -3.60
CA LYS A 21 -7.32 -8.57 -3.72
C LYS A 21 -7.67 -8.08 -5.12
N LYS A 22 -8.76 -8.59 -5.64
CA LYS A 22 -9.40 -8.13 -6.90
C LYS A 22 -10.76 -7.54 -6.58
N THR A 23 -11.40 -6.97 -7.57
CA THR A 23 -12.77 -6.44 -7.43
C THR A 23 -13.73 -7.47 -6.84
N LYS A 24 -13.60 -8.74 -7.27
CA LYS A 24 -14.31 -9.89 -6.70
C LYS A 24 -13.31 -10.98 -6.36
N GLY A 25 -13.16 -11.31 -5.06
CA GLY A 25 -12.25 -12.35 -4.60
C GLY A 25 -10.78 -11.95 -4.58
N PHE A 26 -9.90 -12.95 -4.67
CA PHE A 26 -8.46 -12.78 -4.65
C PHE A 26 -7.81 -13.56 -5.79
N ASP A 27 -6.67 -13.11 -6.25
CA ASP A 27 -5.78 -13.88 -7.11
C ASP A 27 -4.62 -14.42 -6.27
N LEU A 28 -4.35 -15.72 -6.38
CA LEU A 28 -3.20 -16.40 -5.81
C LEU A 28 -2.19 -16.66 -6.93
N TYR A 29 -0.97 -16.19 -6.77
CA TYR A 29 0.14 -16.36 -7.69
C TYR A 29 1.18 -17.28 -7.08
N THR A 30 1.62 -18.27 -7.86
CA THR A 30 2.60 -19.29 -7.46
C THR A 30 3.58 -19.59 -8.61
N ASP A 31 4.52 -20.50 -8.36
CA ASP A 31 5.46 -21.02 -9.37
C ASP A 31 6.16 -19.90 -10.13
N PHE A 32 7.03 -19.20 -9.43
CA PHE A 32 7.71 -18.03 -9.97
C PHE A 32 8.93 -18.43 -10.81
N SER A 33 8.94 -18.07 -12.10
CA SER A 33 10.08 -18.27 -13.01
C SER A 33 11.24 -17.30 -12.73
N LYS A 34 10.95 -16.18 -12.09
CA LYS A 34 11.98 -15.16 -11.76
C LYS A 34 11.69 -14.51 -10.43
N LYS A 35 12.74 -14.39 -9.60
CA LYS A 35 12.78 -13.58 -8.38
C LYS A 35 13.83 -12.48 -8.56
N ILE A 36 13.43 -11.23 -8.46
CA ILE A 36 14.29 -10.06 -8.62
C ILE A 36 14.43 -9.40 -7.25
N ILE A 37 15.63 -9.44 -6.68
CA ILE A 37 15.96 -8.75 -5.44
C ILE A 37 16.49 -7.36 -5.79
N LEU A 38 15.84 -6.34 -5.26
CA LEU A 38 16.21 -4.95 -5.53
C LEU A 38 17.14 -4.40 -4.44
N ASN A 39 18.07 -3.58 -4.91
CA ASN A 39 19.00 -2.84 -4.09
C ASN A 39 19.35 -1.50 -4.77
N ASN A 40 20.21 -0.68 -4.15
CA ASN A 40 20.59 0.63 -4.67
C ASN A 40 21.28 0.60 -6.03
N ARG A 41 21.90 -0.54 -6.41
CA ARG A 41 22.63 -0.68 -7.69
C ARG A 41 21.71 -0.96 -8.87
N ASN A 42 20.67 -1.78 -8.67
CA ASN A 42 19.82 -2.26 -9.77
C ASN A 42 18.42 -1.62 -9.85
N ILE A 43 17.99 -0.85 -8.86
CA ILE A 43 16.63 -0.24 -8.86
C ILE A 43 16.42 0.72 -10.04
N LYS A 44 17.44 1.50 -10.42
CA LYS A 44 17.32 2.45 -11.54
C LYS A 44 17.10 1.74 -12.86
N GLU A 45 17.86 0.68 -13.11
CA GLU A 45 17.71 -0.17 -14.29
C GLU A 45 16.34 -0.84 -14.31
N PHE A 46 15.94 -1.47 -13.20
CA PHE A 46 14.63 -2.10 -13.05
C PHE A 46 13.48 -1.15 -13.39
N LEU A 47 13.46 0.06 -12.85
CA LEU A 47 12.42 1.06 -13.11
C LEU A 47 12.49 1.68 -14.51
N SER A 48 13.66 1.65 -15.15
CA SER A 48 13.85 2.16 -16.52
C SER A 48 13.50 1.12 -17.59
N THR A 49 13.38 -0.15 -17.21
CA THR A 49 13.03 -1.23 -18.14
C THR A 49 11.63 -1.02 -18.69
N LYS A 50 11.50 -0.98 -20.02
CA LYS A 50 10.20 -0.96 -20.69
C LYS A 50 9.64 -2.37 -20.71
N PHE A 51 8.62 -2.62 -19.90
CA PHE A 51 7.83 -3.84 -20.01
C PHE A 51 6.89 -3.72 -21.21
N LYS A 52 7.23 -4.35 -22.32
CA LYS A 52 6.33 -4.43 -23.49
C LYS A 52 5.23 -5.47 -23.19
N LEU A 53 3.99 -5.05 -23.26
CA LEU A 53 2.86 -5.99 -23.31
C LEU A 53 2.99 -6.81 -24.58
N LYS A 54 3.01 -8.13 -24.48
CA LYS A 54 2.96 -9.04 -25.63
C LYS A 54 1.57 -8.95 -26.30
N LYS A 55 1.50 -9.14 -27.62
CA LYS A 55 0.18 -9.21 -28.34
C LYS A 55 -0.76 -10.27 -27.72
N ASN A 56 -0.21 -11.40 -27.24
CA ASN A 56 -0.93 -12.46 -26.52
C ASN A 56 -0.60 -12.38 -25.02
N TYR A 57 -1.15 -11.36 -24.35
CA TYR A 57 -0.96 -11.15 -22.91
C TYR A 57 -1.57 -12.32 -22.11
N LYS A 58 -0.73 -12.99 -21.32
CA LYS A 58 -1.17 -13.98 -20.33
C LYS A 58 -1.41 -13.29 -18.99
N ASN A 59 -2.36 -13.76 -18.21
CA ASN A 59 -2.66 -13.24 -16.86
C ASN A 59 -1.46 -13.33 -15.88
N THR A 60 -0.39 -14.01 -16.26
CA THR A 60 0.87 -14.16 -15.52
C THR A 60 2.00 -13.26 -16.08
N ASP A 61 1.80 -12.53 -17.19
CA ASP A 61 2.78 -11.59 -17.73
C ASP A 61 2.83 -10.29 -16.91
N LEU A 62 3.14 -10.43 -15.63
CA LEU A 62 3.27 -9.33 -14.69
C LEU A 62 4.46 -9.56 -13.75
N LEU A 63 4.88 -8.50 -13.07
CA LEU A 63 5.75 -8.56 -11.92
C LEU A 63 4.97 -8.11 -10.69
N ILE A 64 5.01 -8.91 -9.64
CA ILE A 64 4.35 -8.62 -8.37
C ILE A 64 5.35 -8.62 -7.23
N GLY A 65 5.32 -7.59 -6.39
CA GLY A 65 6.29 -7.43 -5.32
C GLY A 65 6.15 -6.13 -4.57
N PHE A 66 7.22 -5.67 -3.95
CA PHE A 66 7.23 -4.43 -3.19
C PHE A 66 8.55 -3.67 -3.31
N PHE A 67 8.47 -2.37 -3.07
CA PHE A 67 9.60 -1.49 -2.82
C PHE A 67 9.66 -1.14 -1.33
N GLY A 68 10.82 -1.31 -0.71
CA GLY A 68 11.07 -0.80 0.63
C GLY A 68 11.25 0.71 0.63
N TYR A 69 10.79 1.37 1.67
CA TYR A 69 10.85 2.83 1.81
C TYR A 69 12.28 3.37 1.70
N GLU A 70 13.25 2.69 2.29
CA GLU A 70 14.67 3.07 2.26
C GLU A 70 15.24 3.04 0.83
N LEU A 71 14.77 2.10 0.02
CA LEU A 71 15.20 1.97 -1.36
C LEU A 71 14.69 3.14 -2.22
N LEU A 72 13.44 3.54 -2.03
CA LEU A 72 12.83 4.67 -2.73
C LEU A 72 13.46 6.01 -2.31
N ASN A 73 13.71 6.20 -1.02
CA ASN A 73 14.38 7.41 -0.53
C ASN A 73 15.78 7.59 -1.14
N ASN A 74 16.55 6.53 -1.24
CA ASN A 74 17.84 6.57 -1.93
C ASN A 74 17.72 6.93 -3.42
N LEU A 75 16.63 6.52 -4.07
CA LEU A 75 16.37 6.85 -5.47
C LEU A 75 16.19 8.36 -5.70
N ILE A 76 15.59 9.06 -4.74
CA ILE A 76 15.36 10.52 -4.77
C ILE A 76 16.47 11.32 -4.05
N GLY A 77 17.55 10.66 -3.63
CA GLY A 77 18.71 11.32 -3.03
C GLY A 77 18.58 11.59 -1.52
N ILE A 78 17.51 11.11 -0.86
CA ILE A 78 17.34 11.26 0.57
C ILE A 78 18.16 10.19 1.31
N LYS A 79 19.14 10.62 2.11
CA LYS A 79 19.90 9.76 3.00
C LYS A 79 19.17 9.63 4.33
N LEU A 80 18.66 8.44 4.63
CA LEU A 80 18.09 8.13 5.93
C LEU A 80 19.20 7.84 6.94
N PRO A 81 19.02 8.18 8.25
CA PRO A 81 19.92 7.74 9.30
C PRO A 81 20.08 6.22 9.27
N ASN A 82 21.29 5.73 9.53
CA ASN A 82 21.56 4.31 9.61
C ASN A 82 20.65 3.66 10.67
N GLN A 83 19.60 3.00 10.21
CA GLN A 83 18.81 2.14 11.07
C GLN A 83 19.51 0.78 11.15
N LYS A 84 19.57 0.20 12.35
CA LYS A 84 20.02 -1.20 12.53
C LYS A 84 19.26 -2.04 11.51
N SER A 85 19.99 -2.67 10.59
CA SER A 85 19.42 -3.46 9.49
C SER A 85 18.51 -4.54 10.08
N ILE A 86 17.23 -4.44 9.78
CA ILE A 86 16.35 -5.61 9.86
C ILE A 86 16.83 -6.48 8.71
N ASN A 87 17.03 -7.76 8.94
CA ASN A 87 17.35 -8.73 7.88
C ASN A 87 16.10 -8.95 7.00
N PHE A 88 15.76 -7.90 6.26
CA PHE A 88 14.58 -7.82 5.42
C PHE A 88 14.98 -7.21 4.06
N PRO A 89 14.53 -7.75 2.94
CA PRO A 89 14.91 -7.27 1.63
C PRO A 89 14.43 -5.85 1.38
N LYS A 90 15.26 -5.02 0.75
CA LYS A 90 14.91 -3.64 0.38
C LYS A 90 13.83 -3.56 -0.69
N GLY A 91 13.65 -4.63 -1.47
CA GLY A 91 12.59 -4.77 -2.45
C GLY A 91 12.72 -6.12 -3.13
N ILE A 92 11.61 -6.74 -3.47
CA ILE A 92 11.57 -7.99 -4.23
C ILE A 92 10.40 -7.94 -5.19
N PHE A 93 10.63 -8.48 -6.41
CA PHE A 93 9.58 -8.75 -7.38
C PHE A 93 9.66 -10.18 -7.89
N TYR A 94 8.50 -10.74 -8.15
CA TYR A 94 8.34 -12.10 -8.66
C TYR A 94 7.62 -12.08 -10.01
N LYS A 95 8.03 -12.95 -10.93
CA LYS A 95 7.29 -13.22 -12.17
C LYS A 95 6.56 -14.55 -11.99
N PRO A 96 5.24 -14.56 -11.84
CA PRO A 96 4.47 -15.79 -11.66
C PRO A 96 4.32 -16.56 -12.98
N GLU A 97 4.23 -17.89 -12.88
CA GLU A 97 3.85 -18.77 -13.97
C GLU A 97 2.43 -19.31 -13.77
N SER A 98 1.95 -19.36 -12.53
CA SER A 98 0.62 -19.85 -12.17
C SER A 98 -0.21 -18.79 -11.48
N LYS A 99 -1.50 -18.78 -11.82
CA LYS A 99 -2.51 -17.90 -11.22
C LYS A 99 -3.78 -18.70 -10.96
N ILE A 100 -4.30 -18.59 -9.75
CA ILE A 100 -5.56 -19.21 -9.32
C ILE A 100 -6.46 -18.14 -8.74
N SER A 101 -7.71 -18.05 -9.21
CA SER A 101 -8.72 -17.16 -8.62
C SER A 101 -9.39 -17.81 -7.42
N LEU A 102 -9.39 -17.08 -6.30
CA LEU A 102 -10.01 -17.46 -5.04
C LEU A 102 -11.26 -16.63 -4.78
N LYS A 103 -12.20 -17.16 -4.03
CA LYS A 103 -13.43 -16.47 -3.63
C LYS A 103 -13.13 -15.33 -2.65
N GLU A 104 -14.10 -14.43 -2.46
CA GLU A 104 -13.98 -13.29 -1.56
C GLU A 104 -13.98 -13.70 -0.09
N ASP A 105 -14.74 -14.72 0.26
CA ASP A 105 -14.79 -15.37 1.57
C ASP A 105 -13.61 -16.34 1.76
N LEU A 106 -12.39 -15.82 1.62
CA LEU A 106 -11.17 -16.61 1.82
C LEU A 106 -11.09 -17.09 3.26
N VAL A 107 -11.29 -18.39 3.47
CA VAL A 107 -11.20 -19.04 4.77
C VAL A 107 -10.00 -19.97 4.78
N TYR A 108 -9.15 -19.80 5.75
CA TYR A 108 -8.07 -20.72 6.08
C TYR A 108 -7.87 -20.70 7.59
N LYS A 109 -7.74 -21.87 8.19
CA LYS A 109 -7.42 -22.04 9.60
C LYS A 109 -6.20 -22.94 9.73
N SER A 110 -5.14 -22.42 10.33
CA SER A 110 -3.93 -23.19 10.56
C SER A 110 -4.15 -24.27 11.61
N ASN A 111 -3.65 -25.48 11.35
CA ASN A 111 -3.57 -26.54 12.33
C ASN A 111 -2.39 -26.34 13.33
N LYS A 112 -1.52 -25.36 13.08
CA LYS A 112 -0.40 -25.03 13.96
C LYS A 112 -0.85 -24.15 15.10
N ALA A 113 -0.47 -24.48 16.34
CA ALA A 113 -0.76 -23.66 17.50
C ALA A 113 -0.11 -22.26 17.34
N SER A 114 -0.93 -21.23 17.39
CA SER A 114 -0.45 -19.84 17.44
C SER A 114 -0.06 -19.46 18.86
N LYS A 115 1.16 -18.96 19.05
CA LYS A 115 1.61 -18.40 20.32
C LYS A 115 1.55 -16.89 20.25
N ILE A 116 0.52 -16.29 20.84
CA ILE A 116 0.31 -14.85 20.84
C ILE A 116 0.94 -14.24 22.09
N ALA A 117 1.86 -13.31 21.91
CA ALA A 117 2.43 -12.55 23.03
C ALA A 117 1.44 -11.49 23.50
N LYS A 118 1.27 -11.38 24.83
CA LYS A 118 0.29 -10.47 25.47
C LYS A 118 0.63 -8.98 25.33
N SER A 119 1.89 -8.63 25.02
CA SER A 119 2.34 -7.24 25.00
C SER A 119 3.06 -6.87 23.71
N PHE A 120 2.98 -5.59 23.37
CA PHE A 120 3.75 -4.97 22.30
C PHE A 120 4.84 -4.08 22.87
N LYS A 121 6.01 -4.08 22.22
CA LYS A 121 7.05 -3.07 22.43
C LYS A 121 6.81 -1.92 21.47
N ILE A 122 6.79 -0.71 22.02
CA ILE A 122 6.59 0.54 21.26
C ILE A 122 7.95 1.23 21.16
N ASN A 123 8.31 1.75 19.98
CA ASN A 123 9.59 2.43 19.78
C ASN A 123 9.65 3.84 20.37
N ILE A 124 8.51 4.47 20.59
CA ILE A 124 8.39 5.83 21.13
C ILE A 124 7.34 5.81 22.24
N ASN A 125 7.71 6.18 23.46
CA ASN A 125 6.78 6.38 24.56
C ASN A 125 6.10 7.76 24.46
N GLN A 126 5.09 8.01 25.27
CA GLN A 126 4.30 9.25 25.23
C GLN A 126 5.15 10.50 25.46
N THR A 127 6.09 10.49 26.39
CA THR A 127 6.99 11.62 26.68
C THR A 127 7.86 11.98 25.47
N ALA A 128 8.49 10.96 24.86
CA ALA A 128 9.28 11.14 23.65
C ALA A 128 8.42 11.61 22.47
N TYR A 129 7.21 11.07 22.31
CA TYR A 129 6.26 11.52 21.30
C TYR A 129 5.91 13.01 21.47
N THR A 130 5.59 13.44 22.69
CA THR A 130 5.24 14.83 22.98
C THR A 130 6.41 15.79 22.69
N LYS A 131 7.64 15.41 23.03
CA LYS A 131 8.84 16.20 22.67
C LYS A 131 9.00 16.35 21.16
N ILE A 132 8.87 15.27 20.40
CA ILE A 132 8.97 15.25 18.94
C ILE A 132 7.82 16.08 18.33
N PHE A 133 6.60 15.91 18.80
CA PHE A 133 5.43 16.68 18.35
C PHE A 133 5.61 18.18 18.53
N ASN A 134 6.04 18.62 19.72
CA ASN A 134 6.27 20.04 20.01
C ASN A 134 7.39 20.63 19.15
N LYS A 135 8.47 19.87 18.92
CA LYS A 135 9.56 20.29 18.02
C LYS A 135 9.03 20.49 16.59
N PHE A 136 8.28 19.55 16.05
CA PHE A 136 7.75 19.64 14.71
C PHE A 136 6.65 20.70 14.57
N LYS A 137 5.82 20.90 15.61
CA LYS A 137 4.84 21.98 15.63
C LYS A 137 5.50 23.35 15.52
N LYS A 138 6.68 23.54 16.14
CA LYS A 138 7.48 24.79 15.97
C LYS A 138 7.95 24.94 14.53
N LYS A 139 8.45 23.87 13.88
CA LYS A 139 8.89 23.86 12.48
C LYS A 139 7.76 24.19 11.49
N ILE A 140 6.56 23.69 11.74
CA ILE A 140 5.38 24.05 10.95
C ILE A 140 5.03 25.54 11.13
N ARG A 141 5.06 26.04 12.37
CA ARG A 141 4.77 27.48 12.65
C ARG A 141 5.80 28.42 12.06
N SER A 142 7.07 28.01 11.95
CA SER A 142 8.13 28.80 11.31
C SER A 142 8.13 28.69 9.78
N GLY A 143 7.19 27.95 9.18
CA GLY A 143 7.09 27.81 7.73
C GLY A 143 8.12 26.88 7.09
N GLU A 144 8.92 26.13 7.88
CA GLU A 144 9.91 25.18 7.35
C GLU A 144 9.26 23.98 6.66
N THR A 145 8.04 23.63 7.07
CA THR A 145 7.22 22.59 6.46
C THR A 145 5.76 22.81 6.84
N TYR A 146 4.84 22.27 6.08
CA TYR A 146 3.40 22.41 6.35
C TYR A 146 2.77 21.14 6.92
N GLN A 147 3.42 19.97 6.77
CA GLN A 147 2.95 18.70 7.33
C GLN A 147 4.11 17.78 7.70
N ILE A 148 3.97 17.06 8.80
CA ILE A 148 4.91 16.03 9.22
C ILE A 148 4.12 14.85 9.78
N LYS A 149 4.51 13.63 9.40
CA LYS A 149 3.93 12.39 9.92
C LYS A 149 4.86 11.76 10.96
N ILE A 150 4.39 11.63 12.20
CA ILE A 150 5.11 10.93 13.26
C ILE A 150 4.63 9.47 13.29
N CYS A 151 5.52 8.54 12.98
CA CYS A 151 5.19 7.12 12.94
C CYS A 151 5.63 6.39 14.19
N THR A 152 4.73 5.58 14.75
CA THR A 152 4.99 4.69 15.89
C THR A 152 5.10 3.25 15.41
N LYS A 153 6.16 2.56 15.82
CA LYS A 153 6.39 1.15 15.50
C LYS A 153 6.04 0.27 16.69
N TYR A 154 5.16 -0.68 16.46
CA TYR A 154 4.81 -1.72 17.41
C TYR A 154 5.53 -3.02 17.03
N LYS A 155 6.15 -3.68 18.02
CA LYS A 155 6.79 -4.98 17.84
C LYS A 155 6.23 -5.99 18.83
N ASN A 156 6.00 -7.19 18.36
CA ASN A 156 5.52 -8.31 19.16
C ASN A 156 6.28 -9.59 18.79
N LYS A 157 6.47 -10.49 19.75
CA LYS A 157 7.17 -11.78 19.58
C LYS A 157 6.20 -12.95 19.36
N SER A 158 5.02 -12.70 18.83
CA SER A 158 4.06 -13.76 18.52
C SER A 158 4.58 -14.68 17.42
N LYS A 159 4.28 -15.97 17.55
CA LYS A 159 4.39 -16.95 16.48
C LYS A 159 2.98 -17.21 15.96
N ILE A 160 2.70 -16.73 14.76
CA ILE A 160 1.40 -16.86 14.10
C ILE A 160 1.60 -17.45 12.72
N ASP A 161 0.61 -18.19 12.23
CA ASP A 161 0.58 -18.57 10.83
C ASP A 161 0.20 -17.34 9.99
N PRO A 162 1.05 -16.93 9.02
CA PRO A 162 0.78 -15.72 8.26
C PRO A 162 -0.46 -15.78 7.39
N LEU A 163 -0.79 -16.97 6.83
CA LEU A 163 -1.97 -17.14 5.97
C LEU A 163 -3.25 -17.09 6.79
N ASP A 164 -3.31 -17.79 7.93
CA ASP A 164 -4.43 -17.71 8.86
C ASP A 164 -4.66 -16.26 9.34
N PHE A 165 -3.56 -15.56 9.66
CA PHE A 165 -3.63 -14.16 10.05
C PHE A 165 -4.17 -13.27 8.93
N PHE A 166 -3.70 -13.45 7.67
CA PHE A 166 -4.20 -12.71 6.52
C PHE A 166 -5.70 -12.94 6.29
N CYS A 167 -6.16 -14.19 6.35
CA CYS A 167 -7.57 -14.52 6.17
C CYS A 167 -8.45 -13.87 7.25
N ARG A 168 -8.03 -13.90 8.51
CA ARG A 168 -8.73 -13.23 9.61
C ARG A 168 -8.72 -11.70 9.46
N LEU A 169 -7.60 -11.12 9.07
CA LEU A 169 -7.49 -9.68 8.83
C LEU A 169 -8.37 -9.25 7.66
N ALA A 170 -8.35 -9.97 6.54
CA ALA A 170 -9.21 -9.70 5.39
C ALA A 170 -10.71 -9.82 5.74
N LYS A 171 -11.09 -10.81 6.54
CA LYS A 171 -12.47 -10.95 7.03
C LYS A 171 -12.92 -9.78 7.91
N SER A 172 -12.04 -9.26 8.75
CA SER A 172 -12.35 -8.16 9.67
C SER A 172 -12.25 -6.78 9.00
N ASN A 173 -11.29 -6.58 8.11
CA ASN A 173 -10.97 -5.30 7.49
C ASN A 173 -10.60 -5.49 6.01
N LEU A 174 -11.59 -5.87 5.19
CA LEU A 174 -11.37 -6.03 3.75
C LEU A 174 -11.20 -4.67 3.09
N ALA A 175 -10.01 -4.43 2.56
CA ALA A 175 -9.66 -3.19 1.88
C ALA A 175 -9.27 -3.46 0.40
N PRO A 176 -9.41 -2.45 -0.49
CA PRO A 176 -9.17 -2.63 -1.94
C PRO A 176 -7.78 -3.15 -2.29
N GLU A 177 -6.77 -2.70 -1.56
CA GLU A 177 -5.36 -3.06 -1.77
C GLU A 177 -4.89 -4.10 -0.73
N ALA A 178 -5.77 -5.06 -0.37
CA ALA A 178 -5.38 -6.15 0.51
C ALA A 178 -4.49 -7.14 -0.23
N PHE A 179 -3.35 -7.49 0.38
CA PHE A 179 -2.42 -8.47 -0.18
C PHE A 179 -1.63 -9.20 0.90
N MET A 180 -1.10 -10.35 0.51
CA MET A 180 -0.11 -11.10 1.24
C MET A 180 1.01 -11.52 0.31
N ILE A 181 2.26 -11.28 0.69
CA ILE A 181 3.44 -11.86 0.07
C ILE A 181 4.08 -12.78 1.11
N LYS A 182 4.25 -14.05 0.78
CA LYS A 182 5.02 -15.00 1.59
C LYS A 182 6.26 -15.44 0.85
N ASP A 183 7.38 -15.36 1.51
CA ASP A 183 8.65 -15.96 1.10
C ASP A 183 9.17 -16.89 2.21
N LYS A 184 10.26 -17.60 1.97
CA LYS A 184 10.85 -18.56 2.92
C LYS A 184 11.04 -17.99 4.32
N ASN A 185 11.55 -16.77 4.43
CA ASN A 185 12.00 -16.18 5.70
C ASN A 185 11.13 -15.01 6.19
N PHE A 186 10.13 -14.58 5.42
CA PHE A 186 9.27 -13.46 5.81
C PHE A 186 7.90 -13.55 5.17
N SER A 187 6.96 -12.79 5.75
CA SER A 187 5.67 -12.51 5.13
C SER A 187 5.33 -11.05 5.29
N ILE A 188 4.73 -10.46 4.25
CA ILE A 188 4.14 -9.12 4.28
C ILE A 188 2.65 -9.29 4.14
N ILE A 189 1.89 -8.68 5.04
CA ILE A 189 0.43 -8.72 5.05
C ILE A 189 -0.06 -7.29 5.15
N SER A 190 -0.97 -6.90 4.28
CA SER A 190 -1.57 -5.58 4.26
C SER A 190 -3.05 -5.64 3.90
N CYS A 191 -3.84 -4.77 4.52
CA CYS A 191 -5.21 -4.41 4.13
C CYS A 191 -5.27 -2.89 4.00
N SER A 192 -4.58 -2.34 2.99
CA SER A 192 -4.55 -0.90 2.72
C SER A 192 -5.80 -0.45 1.98
N PRO A 193 -6.44 0.65 2.40
CA PRO A 193 -7.52 1.25 1.64
C PRO A 193 -7.03 2.13 0.49
N GLU A 194 -5.76 2.51 0.50
CA GLU A 194 -5.19 3.54 -0.36
C GLU A 194 -4.34 2.95 -1.48
N ASN A 195 -4.61 3.43 -2.70
CA ASN A 195 -3.83 3.15 -3.89
C ASN A 195 -3.03 4.41 -4.24
N LEU A 196 -1.69 4.29 -4.20
CA LEU A 196 -0.81 5.41 -4.47
C LEU A 196 -0.94 5.86 -5.93
N ILE A 197 -0.87 4.92 -6.87
CA ILE A 197 -0.89 5.24 -8.29
C ILE A 197 -1.39 4.06 -9.14
N THR A 198 -2.21 4.37 -10.12
CA THR A 198 -2.62 3.42 -11.15
C THR A 198 -2.24 3.98 -12.52
N LYS A 199 -1.55 3.18 -13.33
CA LYS A 199 -1.13 3.52 -14.70
C LYS A 199 -1.69 2.51 -15.69
N ASN A 200 -2.37 3.01 -16.72
CA ASN A 200 -2.84 2.21 -17.84
C ASN A 200 -2.50 2.92 -19.17
N GLY A 201 -1.49 2.42 -19.86
CA GLY A 201 -0.91 3.11 -21.02
C GLY A 201 -0.34 4.47 -20.60
N LEU A 202 -0.83 5.53 -21.22
CA LEU A 202 -0.53 6.91 -20.86
C LEU A 202 -1.45 7.49 -19.77
N ASN A 203 -2.54 6.82 -19.45
CA ASN A 203 -3.44 7.31 -18.41
C ASN A 203 -2.88 6.95 -17.04
N ILE A 204 -2.89 7.92 -16.14
CA ILE A 204 -2.43 7.79 -14.75
C ILE A 204 -3.50 8.34 -13.82
N SER A 205 -3.62 7.74 -12.65
CA SER A 205 -4.51 8.24 -11.60
C SER A 205 -3.94 7.96 -10.23
N THR A 206 -4.29 8.83 -9.28
CA THR A 206 -4.04 8.68 -7.85
C THR A 206 -5.35 8.88 -7.09
N LYS A 207 -5.44 8.29 -5.90
CA LYS A 207 -6.65 8.32 -5.07
C LYS A 207 -6.30 8.65 -3.63
N PRO A 208 -6.03 9.94 -3.32
CA PRO A 208 -5.74 10.36 -1.96
C PRO A 208 -6.92 10.14 -1.02
N ILE A 209 -6.59 9.67 0.17
CA ILE A 209 -7.49 9.53 1.31
C ILE A 209 -7.03 10.48 2.40
N ALA A 210 -7.88 11.46 2.74
CA ALA A 210 -7.66 12.31 3.90
C ALA A 210 -8.99 12.54 4.60
N GLY A 211 -9.09 12.04 5.80
CA GLY A 211 -10.30 12.00 6.60
C GLY A 211 -10.81 10.59 6.81
N THR A 212 -10.99 10.25 8.09
CA THR A 212 -11.52 8.95 8.50
C THR A 212 -12.57 9.15 9.59
N LEU A 213 -13.75 8.57 9.39
CA LEU A 213 -14.85 8.61 10.35
C LEU A 213 -15.29 7.19 10.66
N ARG A 214 -15.37 6.87 11.96
CA ARG A 214 -15.86 5.57 12.40
C ARG A 214 -17.35 5.42 12.06
N LYS A 215 -17.71 4.30 11.50
CA LYS A 215 -19.09 3.94 11.20
C LYS A 215 -19.83 3.55 12.49
N THR A 216 -21.02 4.09 12.69
CA THR A 216 -21.91 3.77 13.80
C THR A 216 -23.33 3.65 13.28
N SER A 217 -24.25 3.10 14.07
CA SER A 217 -25.68 3.02 13.72
C SER A 217 -26.32 4.39 13.45
N LYS A 218 -25.78 5.47 14.03
CA LYS A 218 -26.29 6.85 13.88
C LYS A 218 -25.72 7.59 12.67
N ILE A 219 -24.64 7.09 12.06
CA ILE A 219 -23.91 7.75 10.98
C ILE A 219 -24.04 6.92 9.71
N ASN A 220 -24.72 7.47 8.72
CA ASN A 220 -24.78 6.93 7.35
C ASN A 220 -23.82 7.72 6.43
N LYS A 221 -23.68 7.26 5.21
CA LYS A 221 -22.78 7.87 4.20
C LYS A 221 -23.07 9.37 3.96
N LYS A 222 -24.34 9.80 3.96
CA LYS A 222 -24.74 11.20 3.79
C LYS A 222 -24.26 12.06 4.96
N LYS A 223 -24.49 11.60 6.19
CA LYS A 223 -24.00 12.28 7.41
C LYS A 223 -22.47 12.33 7.46
N ALA A 224 -21.79 11.25 7.03
CA ALA A 224 -20.34 11.24 6.93
C ALA A 224 -19.83 12.28 5.93
N LEU A 225 -20.46 12.42 4.77
CA LEU A 225 -20.10 13.44 3.78
C LEU A 225 -20.32 14.86 4.34
N THR A 226 -21.43 15.10 5.01
CA THR A 226 -21.70 16.38 5.69
C THR A 226 -20.62 16.67 6.73
N PHE A 227 -20.29 15.69 7.59
CA PHE A 227 -19.22 15.84 8.59
C PHE A 227 -17.91 16.27 7.96
N PHE A 228 -17.43 15.57 6.92
CA PHE A 228 -16.17 15.91 6.26
C PHE A 228 -16.18 17.29 5.61
N ARG A 229 -17.31 17.73 5.03
CA ARG A 229 -17.46 19.04 4.38
C ARG A 229 -17.50 20.20 5.37
N THR A 230 -18.10 19.98 6.53
CA THR A 230 -18.26 21.03 7.58
C THR A 230 -17.08 21.07 8.55
N ASN A 231 -16.31 19.99 8.66
CA ASN A 231 -15.14 19.96 9.53
C ASN A 231 -13.95 20.67 8.86
N ILE A 232 -13.62 21.85 9.36
CA ILE A 232 -12.57 22.70 8.81
C ILE A 232 -11.20 21.98 8.74
N LYS A 233 -10.86 21.20 9.76
CA LYS A 233 -9.59 20.44 9.79
C LYS A 233 -9.54 19.40 8.68
N GLU A 234 -10.56 18.56 8.59
CA GLU A 234 -10.62 17.48 7.59
C GLU A 234 -10.64 18.04 6.16
N THR A 235 -11.40 19.11 5.93
CA THR A 235 -11.44 19.78 4.62
C THR A 235 -10.11 20.40 4.22
N LYS A 236 -9.43 21.10 5.15
CA LYS A 236 -8.12 21.73 4.87
C LYS A 236 -7.05 20.68 4.61
N GLU A 237 -7.00 19.61 5.41
CA GLU A 237 -6.05 18.52 5.22
C GLU A 237 -6.28 17.84 3.86
N HIS A 238 -7.53 17.54 3.52
CA HIS A 238 -7.87 16.91 2.25
C HIS A 238 -7.49 17.78 1.04
N ASN A 239 -7.83 19.06 1.08
CA ASN A 239 -7.47 20.01 0.02
C ASN A 239 -5.95 20.08 -0.19
N MET A 240 -5.19 20.16 0.90
CA MET A 240 -3.73 20.21 0.84
C MET A 240 -3.15 18.96 0.16
N ILE A 241 -3.62 17.77 0.52
CA ILE A 241 -3.15 16.51 -0.09
C ILE A 241 -3.54 16.43 -1.56
N VAL A 242 -4.77 16.82 -1.91
CA VAL A 242 -5.23 16.87 -3.30
C VAL A 242 -4.39 17.83 -4.14
N ASP A 243 -4.06 19.01 -3.62
CA ASP A 243 -3.23 19.98 -4.34
C ASP A 243 -1.79 19.51 -4.52
N MET A 244 -1.23 18.83 -3.51
CA MET A 244 0.08 18.18 -3.64
C MET A 244 0.10 17.15 -4.76
N GLU A 245 -0.82 16.19 -4.75
CA GLU A 245 -0.86 15.13 -5.75
C GLU A 245 -1.20 15.65 -7.15
N ARG A 246 -1.99 16.73 -7.27
CA ARG A 246 -2.17 17.44 -8.54
C ARG A 246 -0.87 18.03 -9.05
N ASN A 247 -0.10 18.68 -8.19
CA ASN A 247 1.20 19.24 -8.52
C ASN A 247 2.19 18.15 -8.93
N ASP A 248 2.23 17.03 -8.21
CA ASP A 248 3.09 15.88 -8.50
C ASP A 248 2.77 15.27 -9.88
N LEU A 249 1.48 15.03 -10.18
CA LEU A 249 1.06 14.58 -11.51
C LEU A 249 1.34 15.61 -12.61
N SER A 250 1.25 16.90 -12.33
CA SER A 250 1.48 17.95 -13.33
C SER A 250 2.93 17.97 -13.83
N ARG A 251 3.89 17.51 -13.02
CA ARG A 251 5.30 17.41 -13.41
C ARG A 251 5.57 16.34 -14.49
N ILE A 252 4.71 15.34 -14.59
CA ILE A 252 4.90 14.17 -15.47
C ILE A 252 3.80 13.99 -16.51
N CYS A 253 2.72 14.74 -16.42
CA CYS A 253 1.60 14.71 -17.35
C CYS A 253 1.66 15.82 -18.39
N GLN A 254 0.96 15.62 -19.49
CA GLN A 254 0.75 16.62 -20.54
C GLN A 254 0.00 17.83 -19.96
N PRO A 255 0.38 19.07 -20.30
CA PRO A 255 -0.28 20.27 -19.83
C PRO A 255 -1.80 20.23 -20.05
N GLY A 256 -2.57 20.67 -19.05
CA GLY A 256 -4.03 20.72 -19.11
C GLY A 256 -4.75 19.37 -18.98
N THR A 257 -4.01 18.25 -18.81
CA THR A 257 -4.65 16.90 -18.71
C THR A 257 -4.87 16.46 -17.27
N VAL A 258 -4.23 17.09 -16.28
CA VAL A 258 -4.44 16.78 -14.87
C VAL A 258 -5.79 17.31 -14.41
N LYS A 259 -6.71 16.42 -14.05
CA LYS A 259 -8.08 16.74 -13.67
C LYS A 259 -8.51 16.02 -12.41
N LEU A 260 -9.32 16.69 -11.62
CA LEU A 260 -10.02 16.11 -10.49
C LEU A 260 -11.27 15.37 -11.01
N LYS A 261 -11.19 14.05 -11.18
CA LYS A 261 -12.27 13.22 -11.73
C LYS A 261 -13.40 13.00 -10.74
N LYS A 262 -13.05 12.80 -9.46
CA LYS A 262 -13.99 12.74 -8.35
C LYS A 262 -13.47 13.63 -7.24
N GLU A 263 -14.30 14.53 -6.78
CA GLU A 263 -13.96 15.47 -5.73
C GLU A 263 -14.73 15.17 -4.47
N LYS A 264 -14.00 15.00 -3.36
CA LYS A 264 -14.57 15.01 -2.01
C LYS A 264 -15.74 14.04 -1.86
N THR A 265 -15.54 12.79 -2.22
CA THR A 265 -16.53 11.73 -2.07
C THR A 265 -16.26 10.91 -0.82
N VAL A 266 -17.28 10.18 -0.36
CA VAL A 266 -17.15 9.24 0.75
C VAL A 266 -17.13 7.83 0.24
N GLU A 267 -16.07 7.08 0.54
CA GLU A 267 -16.03 5.62 0.40
C GLU A 267 -16.41 4.97 1.72
N GLU A 268 -17.29 3.98 1.63
CA GLU A 268 -17.80 3.23 2.77
C GLU A 268 -17.08 1.89 2.86
N TYR A 269 -16.50 1.62 4.02
CA TYR A 269 -15.90 0.34 4.40
C TYR A 269 -16.73 -0.32 5.52
N LYS A 270 -16.33 -1.50 5.94
CA LYS A 270 -17.06 -2.25 6.98
C LYS A 270 -17.32 -1.40 8.24
N ASP A 271 -16.26 -0.79 8.78
CA ASP A 271 -16.30 -0.08 10.06
C ASP A 271 -15.95 1.42 9.95
N LEU A 272 -15.69 1.91 8.75
CA LEU A 272 -15.15 3.24 8.49
C LEU A 272 -15.80 3.90 7.28
N TYR A 273 -15.79 5.24 7.28
CA TYR A 273 -15.94 6.09 6.11
C TYR A 273 -14.64 6.82 5.86
N HIS A 274 -14.19 6.83 4.60
CA HIS A 274 -13.05 7.59 4.15
C HIS A 274 -13.45 8.72 3.21
N TYR A 275 -12.81 9.88 3.39
CA TYR A 275 -12.96 11.03 2.50
C TYR A 275 -11.92 10.95 1.40
N VAL A 276 -12.37 10.88 0.14
CA VAL A 276 -11.56 10.47 -0.99
C VAL A 276 -11.75 11.41 -2.17
N SER A 277 -10.68 11.67 -2.89
CA SER A 277 -10.72 12.28 -4.24
C SER A 277 -10.02 11.37 -5.24
N VAL A 278 -10.27 11.57 -6.54
CA VAL A 278 -9.57 10.87 -7.62
C VAL A 278 -9.03 11.89 -8.59
N ILE A 279 -7.72 11.90 -8.75
CA ILE A 279 -7.00 12.76 -9.68
C ILE A 279 -6.52 11.91 -10.85
N THR A 280 -6.68 12.40 -12.06
CA THR A 280 -6.27 11.71 -13.28
C THR A 280 -5.42 12.62 -14.14
N GLY A 281 -4.56 12.02 -14.96
CA GLY A 281 -3.76 12.75 -15.92
C GLY A 281 -3.36 11.88 -17.11
N LYS A 282 -2.82 12.47 -18.15
CA LYS A 282 -2.23 11.80 -19.29
C LYS A 282 -0.73 12.05 -19.30
N LEU A 283 0.05 11.01 -19.12
CA LEU A 283 1.52 11.08 -19.07
C LEU A 283 2.11 11.70 -20.34
N ASN A 284 3.21 12.39 -20.20
CA ASN A 284 4.04 12.79 -21.32
C ASN A 284 4.53 11.56 -22.11
N LYS A 285 4.70 11.71 -23.42
CA LYS A 285 5.29 10.64 -24.23
C LYS A 285 6.70 10.34 -23.71
N ASN A 286 7.07 9.07 -23.68
CA ASN A 286 8.40 8.57 -23.26
C ASN A 286 8.73 8.68 -21.76
N ILE A 287 7.82 9.08 -20.88
CA ILE A 287 8.05 9.08 -19.43
C ILE A 287 8.38 7.64 -18.96
N LYS A 288 9.42 7.49 -18.17
CA LYS A 288 9.84 6.19 -17.62
C LYS A 288 9.21 5.99 -16.23
N ASN A 289 9.06 4.73 -15.80
CA ASN A 289 8.52 4.44 -14.47
C ASN A 289 9.35 5.06 -13.33
N ILE A 290 10.66 5.20 -13.53
CA ILE A 290 11.55 5.88 -12.56
C ILE A 290 11.14 7.35 -12.35
N GLU A 291 10.74 8.04 -13.41
CA GLU A 291 10.31 9.45 -13.32
C GLU A 291 8.97 9.58 -12.64
N ILE A 292 8.07 8.61 -12.87
CA ILE A 292 6.77 8.52 -12.18
C ILE A 292 6.99 8.34 -10.67
N ILE A 293 7.82 7.37 -10.27
CA ILE A 293 8.12 7.11 -8.85
C ILE A 293 8.82 8.30 -8.18
N LYS A 294 9.64 9.05 -8.92
CA LYS A 294 10.31 10.25 -8.37
C LYS A 294 9.38 11.45 -8.22
N ALA A 295 8.32 11.49 -9.01
CA ALA A 295 7.35 12.60 -8.97
C ALA A 295 6.36 12.45 -7.82
N MET A 296 6.04 11.20 -7.43
CA MET A 296 5.13 10.83 -6.33
C MET A 296 5.90 10.67 -5.02
#